data_79752ec56d0c395917199b83b2c3cc7e
#
_entry.id   79752ec56d0c395917199b83b2c3cc7e
#
_cell.length_a   1.000
_cell.length_b   1.000
_cell.length_c   1.000
_cell.angle_alpha   90.00
_cell.angle_beta   90.00
_cell.angle_gamma   90.00
#
_symmetry.space_group_name_H-M   'P 1'
#
loop_
_entity.id
_entity.type
_entity.pdbx_description
1 polymer ?
#
loop_
_entity_poly.entity_id
_entity_poly.type
_entity_poly.pdbx_seq_one_letter_code
_entity_poly.pdbx_strand_id
1 'polypeptide(L)'
;IPMTEPRTIVITGAGTGIGAACARLYAAEGAHVVLIGRRREPLEQVARETGGVVLVGDAACPQTWDGFIAQIRQRYGRLDVLLACAGGHGLGSATDTSPQTWEAALRSNLDSAFYSARACLPLLLESAGNIVLMGSIASLAAGPEVCGYTTAKHALLGLSRSLARDYGPRGVRVNAVCPGWVRTPMADEEMQPLMDFHGETLQHAYDRVCADVPLRRPASAEEIARVCRFLASSEASIITGATLVADGGSSIVDVPTLAYAHLEQRDE
;
A
#
# COMPACT_ATOMS: atom_id res chain seq x y z
N ILE A 1 13.30 33.20 -3.46
CA ILE A 1 12.78 32.12 -2.59
C ILE A 1 13.81 31.00 -2.72
N PRO A 2 14.48 30.56 -1.63
CA PRO A 2 15.38 29.42 -1.74
C PRO A 2 14.61 28.24 -2.27
N MET A 3 15.04 27.66 -3.40
CA MET A 3 14.52 26.40 -3.89
C MET A 3 14.86 25.35 -2.82
N THR A 4 13.85 24.83 -2.14
CA THR A 4 14.04 23.69 -1.25
C THR A 4 14.53 22.52 -2.10
N GLU A 5 15.57 21.84 -1.66
CA GLU A 5 16.08 20.66 -2.37
C GLU A 5 14.95 19.65 -2.62
N PRO A 6 14.90 19.00 -3.81
CA PRO A 6 13.90 18.01 -4.12
C PRO A 6 13.89 16.92 -3.05
N ARG A 7 12.70 16.51 -2.63
CA ARG A 7 12.50 15.37 -1.71
C ARG A 7 12.87 14.06 -2.42
N THR A 8 13.42 13.12 -1.69
CA THR A 8 13.68 11.77 -2.18
C THR A 8 12.67 10.79 -1.59
N ILE A 9 11.97 10.08 -2.46
CA ILE A 9 10.87 9.17 -2.13
C ILE A 9 11.23 7.77 -2.58
N VAL A 10 11.31 6.82 -1.65
CA VAL A 10 11.46 5.39 -1.94
C VAL A 10 10.09 4.75 -1.94
N ILE A 11 9.77 3.99 -2.99
CA ILE A 11 8.49 3.31 -3.17
C ILE A 11 8.76 1.85 -3.50
N THR A 12 8.33 0.94 -2.62
CA THR A 12 8.30 -0.50 -2.92
C THR A 12 6.99 -0.86 -3.62
N GLY A 13 7.01 -1.88 -4.47
CA GLY A 13 5.85 -2.21 -5.31
C GLY A 13 5.53 -1.13 -6.34
N ALA A 14 6.55 -0.39 -6.79
CA ALA A 14 6.39 0.82 -7.60
C ALA A 14 6.02 0.58 -9.07
N GLY A 15 6.03 -0.68 -9.53
CA GLY A 15 5.81 -1.00 -10.95
C GLY A 15 4.34 -0.96 -11.39
N THR A 16 3.39 -1.10 -10.46
CA THR A 16 1.96 -1.17 -10.78
C THR A 16 1.11 -0.55 -9.66
N GLY A 17 -0.18 -0.38 -9.92
CA GLY A 17 -1.19 -0.02 -8.94
C GLY A 17 -0.87 1.24 -8.12
N ILE A 18 -1.07 1.15 -6.82
CA ILE A 18 -0.91 2.29 -5.91
C ILE A 18 0.55 2.80 -5.89
N GLY A 19 1.54 1.90 -5.90
CA GLY A 19 2.95 2.30 -5.92
C GLY A 19 3.33 3.10 -7.15
N ALA A 20 2.87 2.69 -8.34
CA ALA A 20 3.07 3.43 -9.59
C ALA A 20 2.35 4.79 -9.58
N ALA A 21 1.12 4.85 -9.05
CA ALA A 21 0.38 6.10 -8.91
C ALA A 21 1.09 7.07 -7.94
N CYS A 22 1.65 6.58 -6.83
CA CYS A 22 2.47 7.37 -5.94
C CYS A 22 3.70 7.93 -6.66
N ALA A 23 4.41 7.09 -7.43
CA ALA A 23 5.59 7.52 -8.17
C ALA A 23 5.27 8.67 -9.14
N ARG A 24 4.19 8.56 -9.90
CA ARG A 24 3.74 9.63 -10.81
C ARG A 24 3.39 10.90 -10.07
N LEU A 25 2.66 10.80 -8.97
CA LEU A 25 2.25 11.95 -8.17
C LEU A 25 3.45 12.72 -7.62
N TYR A 26 4.39 12.02 -6.98
CA TYR A 26 5.57 12.67 -6.42
C TYR A 26 6.53 13.22 -7.47
N ALA A 27 6.70 12.52 -8.59
CA ALA A 27 7.51 13.02 -9.70
C ALA A 27 6.92 14.32 -10.31
N ALA A 28 5.59 14.38 -10.44
CA ALA A 28 4.90 15.59 -10.90
C ALA A 28 5.07 16.78 -9.93
N GLU A 29 5.32 16.52 -8.65
CA GLU A 29 5.65 17.54 -7.64
C GLU A 29 7.17 17.88 -7.59
N GLY A 30 7.98 17.32 -8.49
CA GLY A 30 9.42 17.57 -8.60
C GLY A 30 10.28 16.76 -7.62
N ALA A 31 9.74 15.71 -7.00
CA ALA A 31 10.51 14.83 -6.14
C ALA A 31 11.35 13.83 -6.94
N HIS A 32 12.47 13.40 -6.37
CA HIS A 32 13.21 12.23 -6.84
C HIS A 32 12.49 10.96 -6.37
N VAL A 33 12.12 10.08 -7.30
CA VAL A 33 11.45 8.82 -6.98
C VAL A 33 12.36 7.63 -7.26
N VAL A 34 12.46 6.73 -6.28
CA VAL A 34 13.21 5.47 -6.35
C VAL A 34 12.21 4.34 -6.38
N LEU A 35 12.20 3.60 -7.48
CA LEU A 35 11.22 2.61 -7.84
C LEU A 35 11.75 1.21 -7.55
N ILE A 36 11.22 0.54 -6.52
CA ILE A 36 11.66 -0.78 -6.09
C ILE A 36 10.59 -1.82 -6.37
N GLY A 37 11.01 -2.95 -6.93
CA GLY A 37 10.15 -4.10 -7.17
C GLY A 37 10.91 -5.25 -7.83
N ARG A 38 10.26 -6.41 -7.90
CA ARG A 38 10.87 -7.64 -8.44
C ARG A 38 10.90 -7.68 -9.98
N ARG A 39 9.94 -7.05 -10.63
CA ARG A 39 9.77 -7.10 -12.08
C ARG A 39 10.33 -5.83 -12.73
N ARG A 40 11.37 -6.01 -13.55
CA ARG A 40 12.08 -4.90 -14.21
C ARG A 40 11.17 -4.10 -15.15
N GLU A 41 10.46 -4.76 -16.04
CA GLU A 41 9.70 -4.11 -17.11
C GLU A 41 8.63 -3.12 -16.60
N PRO A 42 7.74 -3.45 -15.64
CA PRO A 42 6.79 -2.48 -15.08
C PRO A 42 7.48 -1.30 -14.40
N LEU A 43 8.62 -1.51 -13.72
CA LEU A 43 9.38 -0.44 -13.10
C LEU A 43 9.97 0.50 -14.15
N GLU A 44 10.54 -0.02 -15.24
CA GLU A 44 11.09 0.78 -16.33
C GLU A 44 10.00 1.56 -17.04
N GLN A 45 8.79 1.01 -17.15
CA GLN A 45 7.65 1.76 -17.70
C GLN A 45 7.35 2.99 -16.85
N VAL A 46 7.24 2.82 -15.54
CA VAL A 46 7.01 3.95 -14.61
C VAL A 46 8.20 4.92 -14.60
N ALA A 47 9.43 4.41 -14.72
CA ALA A 47 10.63 5.25 -14.81
C ALA A 47 10.64 6.14 -16.05
N ARG A 48 10.20 5.64 -17.20
CA ARG A 48 10.05 6.47 -18.43
C ARG A 48 9.08 7.64 -18.24
N GLU A 49 8.05 7.46 -17.44
CA GLU A 49 7.02 8.48 -17.17
C GLU A 49 7.47 9.49 -16.10
N THR A 50 8.29 9.06 -15.15
CA THR A 50 8.60 9.82 -13.93
C THR A 50 10.04 10.32 -13.85
N GLY A 51 10.94 9.80 -14.70
CA GLY A 51 12.39 10.02 -14.54
C GLY A 51 12.98 9.31 -13.32
N GLY A 52 12.22 8.39 -12.69
CA GLY A 52 12.62 7.68 -11.48
C GLY A 52 13.75 6.68 -11.69
N VAL A 53 14.45 6.36 -10.60
CA VAL A 53 15.52 5.37 -10.58
C VAL A 53 14.95 4.00 -10.28
N VAL A 54 15.26 3.01 -11.12
CA VAL A 54 14.82 1.62 -10.96
C VAL A 54 15.85 0.82 -10.16
N LEU A 55 15.40 0.21 -9.07
CA LEU A 55 16.15 -0.74 -8.28
C LEU A 55 15.39 -2.08 -8.23
N VAL A 56 15.84 -3.04 -9.02
CA VAL A 56 15.18 -4.34 -9.12
C VAL A 56 15.63 -5.25 -7.99
N GLY A 57 14.68 -5.72 -7.19
CA GLY A 57 14.92 -6.65 -6.10
C GLY A 57 13.68 -6.93 -5.28
N ASP A 58 13.80 -7.91 -4.40
CA ASP A 58 12.75 -8.27 -3.46
C ASP A 58 12.88 -7.44 -2.17
N ALA A 59 11.89 -6.61 -1.90
CA ALA A 59 11.84 -5.79 -0.69
C ALA A 59 11.81 -6.62 0.61
N ALA A 60 11.41 -7.89 0.55
CA ALA A 60 11.44 -8.83 1.66
C ALA A 60 12.80 -9.52 1.86
N CYS A 61 13.81 -9.20 1.04
CA CYS A 61 15.17 -9.74 1.16
C CYS A 61 16.09 -8.70 1.82
N PRO A 62 16.53 -8.90 3.07
CA PRO A 62 17.33 -7.90 3.77
C PRO A 62 18.67 -7.60 3.07
N GLN A 63 19.29 -8.58 2.40
CA GLN A 63 20.55 -8.41 1.70
C GLN A 63 20.46 -7.47 0.50
N THR A 64 19.28 -7.36 -0.10
CA THR A 64 19.04 -6.48 -1.25
C THR A 64 19.18 -5.00 -0.85
N TRP A 65 18.80 -4.67 0.38
CA TRP A 65 18.73 -3.30 0.86
C TRP A 65 20.08 -2.61 1.03
N ASP A 66 21.13 -3.34 1.35
CA ASP A 66 22.48 -2.74 1.52
C ASP A 66 22.92 -2.03 0.23
N GLY A 67 22.74 -2.69 -0.92
CA GLY A 67 23.03 -2.10 -2.22
C GLY A 67 22.08 -0.97 -2.60
N PHE A 68 20.81 -1.05 -2.23
CA PHE A 68 19.82 -0.01 -2.51
C PHE A 68 20.10 1.27 -1.71
N ILE A 69 20.35 1.15 -0.42
CA ILE A 69 20.64 2.30 0.45
C ILE A 69 21.93 2.97 0.03
N ALA A 70 22.98 2.21 -0.34
CA ALA A 70 24.22 2.77 -0.86
C ALA A 70 23.99 3.62 -2.12
N GLN A 71 23.19 3.13 -3.07
CA GLN A 71 22.86 3.88 -4.29
C GLN A 71 22.02 5.13 -4.01
N ILE A 72 21.03 5.05 -3.11
CA ILE A 72 20.21 6.20 -2.71
C ILE A 72 21.07 7.28 -2.06
N ARG A 73 21.94 6.90 -1.14
CA ARG A 73 22.87 7.81 -0.46
C ARG A 73 23.84 8.45 -1.45
N GLN A 74 24.43 7.67 -2.32
CA GLN A 74 25.37 8.19 -3.32
C GLN A 74 24.72 9.18 -4.29
N ARG A 75 23.47 8.90 -4.71
CA ARG A 75 22.80 9.67 -5.75
C ARG A 75 22.12 10.93 -5.22
N TYR A 76 21.50 10.84 -4.04
CA TYR A 76 20.63 11.90 -3.51
C TYR A 76 21.09 12.45 -2.15
N GLY A 77 21.92 11.71 -1.41
CA GLY A 77 22.40 12.12 -0.08
C GLY A 77 21.34 12.11 1.01
N ARG A 78 20.04 11.95 0.66
CA ARG A 78 18.90 12.05 1.58
C ARG A 78 17.79 11.09 1.21
N LEU A 79 16.95 10.79 2.19
CA LEU A 79 15.66 10.10 2.00
C LEU A 79 14.62 10.76 2.88
N ASP A 80 13.49 11.18 2.31
CA ASP A 80 12.43 11.90 3.01
C ASP A 80 11.19 11.06 3.29
N VAL A 81 10.87 10.11 2.39
CA VAL A 81 9.68 9.28 2.51
C VAL A 81 9.96 7.85 2.05
N LEU A 82 9.48 6.89 2.83
CA LEU A 82 9.28 5.51 2.40
C LEU A 82 7.79 5.24 2.25
N LEU A 83 7.37 4.82 1.05
CA LEU A 83 6.07 4.24 0.79
C LEU A 83 6.21 2.73 0.61
N ALA A 84 5.84 1.96 1.63
CA ALA A 84 5.91 0.51 1.64
C ALA A 84 4.64 -0.08 1.01
N CYS A 85 4.57 -0.03 -0.34
CA CYS A 85 3.41 -0.48 -1.12
C CYS A 85 3.56 -1.92 -1.65
N ALA A 86 4.72 -2.55 -1.50
CA ALA A 86 4.90 -3.95 -1.90
C ALA A 86 3.93 -4.87 -1.14
N GLY A 87 3.32 -5.79 -1.85
CA GLY A 87 2.41 -6.75 -1.28
C GLY A 87 2.14 -7.90 -2.25
N GLY A 88 1.29 -8.82 -1.84
CA GLY A 88 0.89 -9.98 -2.61
C GLY A 88 -0.34 -10.63 -2.02
N HIS A 89 -0.78 -11.72 -2.64
CA HIS A 89 -1.90 -12.52 -2.17
C HIS A 89 -1.55 -13.33 -0.92
N GLY A 90 -2.53 -13.97 -0.34
CA GLY A 90 -2.42 -14.89 0.79
C GLY A 90 -3.73 -15.67 0.92
N LEU A 91 -4.09 -16.34 -0.20
CA LEU A 91 -5.35 -17.07 -0.36
C LEU A 91 -5.32 -18.40 0.41
N GLY A 92 -6.50 -18.85 0.79
CA GLY A 92 -6.77 -20.12 1.45
C GLY A 92 -7.30 -19.96 2.86
N SER A 93 -8.14 -20.92 3.27
CA SER A 93 -8.52 -21.12 4.67
C SER A 93 -7.32 -21.65 5.47
N ALA A 94 -7.41 -21.72 6.77
CA ALA A 94 -6.29 -22.22 7.59
C ALA A 94 -5.94 -23.69 7.27
N THR A 95 -6.93 -24.50 6.91
CA THR A 95 -6.71 -25.92 6.56
C THR A 95 -6.14 -26.11 5.15
N ASP A 96 -6.41 -25.17 4.25
CA ASP A 96 -6.01 -25.25 2.84
C ASP A 96 -4.72 -24.47 2.55
N THR A 97 -4.24 -23.69 3.51
CA THR A 97 -3.01 -22.92 3.40
C THR A 97 -1.81 -23.79 3.76
N SER A 98 -0.97 -24.10 2.77
CA SER A 98 0.31 -24.81 3.02
C SER A 98 1.28 -23.92 3.81
N PRO A 99 2.28 -24.51 4.52
CA PRO A 99 3.34 -23.72 5.14
C PRO A 99 4.02 -22.74 4.18
N GLN A 100 4.25 -23.15 2.94
CA GLN A 100 4.89 -22.32 1.91
C GLN A 100 4.00 -21.15 1.49
N THR A 101 2.69 -21.37 1.35
CA THR A 101 1.71 -20.30 1.03
C THR A 101 1.60 -19.31 2.18
N TRP A 102 1.60 -19.81 3.42
CA TRP A 102 1.62 -18.97 4.62
C TRP A 102 2.86 -18.08 4.69
N GLU A 103 4.05 -18.67 4.56
CA GLU A 103 5.32 -17.95 4.55
C GLU A 103 5.38 -16.91 3.42
N ALA A 104 4.91 -17.26 2.23
CA ALA A 104 4.85 -16.33 1.09
C ALA A 104 3.94 -15.14 1.35
N ALA A 105 2.79 -15.34 2.01
CA ALA A 105 1.88 -14.27 2.38
C ALA A 105 2.49 -13.30 3.39
N LEU A 106 3.13 -13.82 4.45
CA LEU A 106 3.85 -13.00 5.43
C LEU A 106 5.03 -12.28 4.79
N ARG A 107 5.82 -12.98 3.99
CA ARG A 107 6.98 -12.44 3.31
C ARG A 107 6.61 -11.26 2.40
N SER A 108 5.60 -11.42 1.54
CA SER A 108 5.24 -10.40 0.57
C SER A 108 4.56 -9.16 1.20
N ASN A 109 3.83 -9.32 2.30
CA ASN A 109 3.02 -8.26 2.89
C ASN A 109 3.61 -7.66 4.17
N LEU A 110 4.29 -8.45 5.00
CA LEU A 110 4.82 -8.01 6.29
C LEU A 110 6.33 -7.82 6.25
N ASP A 111 7.09 -8.85 5.85
CA ASP A 111 8.55 -8.79 5.84
C ASP A 111 9.06 -7.72 4.87
N SER A 112 8.41 -7.57 3.71
CA SER A 112 8.72 -6.50 2.76
C SER A 112 8.61 -5.11 3.38
N ALA A 113 7.59 -4.86 4.18
CA ALA A 113 7.40 -3.59 4.89
C ALA A 113 8.41 -3.42 6.03
N PHE A 114 8.67 -4.47 6.79
CA PHE A 114 9.63 -4.43 7.90
C PHE A 114 11.06 -4.17 7.40
N TYR A 115 11.53 -4.94 6.41
CA TYR A 115 12.90 -4.78 5.91
C TYR A 115 13.12 -3.47 5.17
N SER A 116 12.12 -2.98 4.44
CA SER A 116 12.20 -1.65 3.83
C SER A 116 12.27 -0.53 4.88
N ALA A 117 11.43 -0.59 5.92
CA ALA A 117 11.47 0.37 7.02
C ALA A 117 12.82 0.33 7.75
N ARG A 118 13.28 -0.87 8.14
CA ARG A 118 14.57 -1.08 8.82
C ARG A 118 15.74 -0.49 8.03
N ALA A 119 15.77 -0.72 6.72
CA ALA A 119 16.86 -0.24 5.87
C ALA A 119 16.82 1.27 5.62
N CYS A 120 15.62 1.85 5.45
CA CYS A 120 15.44 3.27 5.18
C CYS A 120 15.56 4.15 6.43
N LEU A 121 15.30 3.62 7.62
CA LEU A 121 15.28 4.38 8.88
C LEU A 121 16.54 5.21 9.15
N PRO A 122 17.78 4.72 8.92
CA PRO A 122 18.97 5.55 9.14
C PRO A 122 18.94 6.88 8.36
N LEU A 123 18.54 6.84 7.08
CA LEU A 123 18.41 8.04 6.24
C LEU A 123 17.18 8.88 6.62
N LEU A 124 16.07 8.25 6.95
CA LEU A 124 14.85 8.94 7.41
C LEU A 124 15.06 9.69 8.73
N LEU A 125 15.91 9.17 9.60
CA LEU A 125 16.28 9.85 10.86
C LEU A 125 17.12 11.11 10.63
N GLU A 126 17.94 11.13 9.59
CA GLU A 126 18.71 12.31 9.20
C GLU A 126 17.81 13.44 8.67
N SER A 127 16.70 13.10 8.03
CA SER A 127 15.77 14.05 7.41
C SER A 127 14.52 14.36 8.23
N ALA A 128 14.34 13.71 9.39
CA ALA A 128 13.06 13.68 10.12
C ALA A 128 11.89 13.28 9.20
N GLY A 129 12.09 12.20 8.43
CA GLY A 129 11.23 11.79 7.34
C GLY A 129 9.96 11.04 7.76
N ASN A 130 9.35 10.36 6.80
CA ASN A 130 8.06 9.70 7.00
C ASN A 130 8.06 8.29 6.42
N ILE A 131 7.28 7.40 7.05
CA ILE A 131 6.96 6.07 6.54
C ILE A 131 5.44 5.96 6.41
N VAL A 132 4.97 5.50 5.26
CA VAL A 132 3.58 5.11 5.05
C VAL A 132 3.55 3.62 4.70
N LEU A 133 2.89 2.83 5.54
CA LEU A 133 2.69 1.40 5.33
C LEU A 133 1.36 1.16 4.62
N MET A 134 1.37 0.36 3.56
CA MET A 134 0.16 0.01 2.81
C MET A 134 -0.55 -1.18 3.45
N GLY A 135 -1.52 -0.87 4.31
CA GLY A 135 -2.46 -1.82 4.86
C GLY A 135 -3.55 -2.22 3.87
N SER A 136 -4.70 -2.54 4.41
CA SER A 136 -5.95 -2.89 3.70
C SER A 136 -7.11 -2.81 4.69
N ILE A 137 -8.35 -2.81 4.24
CA ILE A 137 -9.48 -3.15 5.12
C ILE A 137 -9.29 -4.53 5.76
N ALA A 138 -8.55 -5.43 5.11
CA ALA A 138 -8.13 -6.70 5.70
C ALA A 138 -7.16 -6.54 6.88
N SER A 139 -6.70 -5.34 7.22
CA SER A 139 -6.01 -5.01 8.48
C SER A 139 -6.96 -4.83 9.65
N LEU A 140 -8.28 -4.72 9.41
CA LEU A 140 -9.32 -4.39 10.37
C LEU A 140 -10.44 -5.43 10.41
N ALA A 141 -10.64 -6.16 9.32
CA ALA A 141 -11.67 -7.16 9.15
C ALA A 141 -11.10 -8.38 8.41
N ALA A 142 -11.88 -9.43 8.25
CA ALA A 142 -11.48 -10.64 7.54
C ALA A 142 -12.47 -10.95 6.41
N GLY A 143 -11.93 -11.25 5.22
CA GLY A 143 -12.68 -11.88 4.15
C GLY A 143 -12.61 -13.41 4.24
N PRO A 144 -13.40 -14.13 3.45
CA PRO A 144 -13.32 -15.58 3.36
C PRO A 144 -12.03 -16.01 2.65
N GLU A 145 -11.44 -17.10 3.10
CA GLU A 145 -10.31 -17.77 2.43
C GLU A 145 -9.08 -16.88 2.12
N VAL A 146 -8.76 -15.97 3.04
CA VAL A 146 -7.61 -15.07 2.94
C VAL A 146 -6.82 -15.02 4.26
N CYS A 147 -6.66 -16.16 4.93
CA CYS A 147 -6.07 -16.27 6.26
C CYS A 147 -4.67 -15.63 6.33
N GLY A 148 -3.78 -15.98 5.42
CA GLY A 148 -2.41 -15.45 5.39
C GLY A 148 -2.36 -13.95 5.12
N TYR A 149 -3.14 -13.48 4.16
CA TYR A 149 -3.26 -12.06 3.82
C TYR A 149 -3.79 -11.23 4.99
N THR A 150 -4.93 -11.65 5.57
CA THR A 150 -5.56 -10.97 6.71
C THR A 150 -4.59 -10.88 7.89
N THR A 151 -3.90 -11.96 8.22
CA THR A 151 -2.93 -11.98 9.33
C THR A 151 -1.77 -11.01 9.06
N ALA A 152 -1.18 -11.05 7.89
CA ALA A 152 -0.09 -10.15 7.52
C ALA A 152 -0.52 -8.67 7.55
N LYS A 153 -1.72 -8.37 7.03
CA LYS A 153 -2.23 -6.99 7.01
C LYS A 153 -2.61 -6.47 8.41
N HIS A 154 -3.12 -7.30 9.30
CA HIS A 154 -3.30 -6.92 10.71
C HIS A 154 -1.96 -6.63 11.40
N ALA A 155 -0.94 -7.45 11.15
CA ALA A 155 0.39 -7.26 11.73
C ALA A 155 1.03 -5.92 11.33
N LEU A 156 0.74 -5.37 10.15
CA LEU A 156 1.23 -4.06 9.71
C LEU A 156 0.79 -2.92 10.64
N LEU A 157 -0.40 -3.01 11.26
CA LEU A 157 -0.85 -1.99 12.21
C LEU A 157 -0.02 -2.01 13.49
N GLY A 158 0.35 -3.20 13.96
CA GLY A 158 1.29 -3.37 15.07
C GLY A 158 2.67 -2.80 14.74
N LEU A 159 3.19 -3.13 13.55
CA LEU A 159 4.46 -2.60 13.05
C LEU A 159 4.43 -1.07 12.96
N SER A 160 3.38 -0.48 12.38
CA SER A 160 3.22 0.97 12.26
C SER A 160 3.29 1.68 13.61
N ARG A 161 2.57 1.16 14.61
CA ARG A 161 2.53 1.73 15.96
C ARG A 161 3.88 1.58 16.68
N SER A 162 4.54 0.43 16.55
CA SER A 162 5.86 0.20 17.13
C SER A 162 6.89 1.17 16.55
N LEU A 163 6.96 1.29 15.22
CA LEU A 163 7.88 2.22 14.56
C LEU A 163 7.58 3.69 14.94
N ALA A 164 6.31 4.07 14.97
CA ALA A 164 5.90 5.43 15.38
C ALA A 164 6.34 5.74 16.82
N ARG A 165 6.19 4.77 17.73
CA ARG A 165 6.57 4.91 19.15
C ARG A 165 8.08 5.05 19.34
N ASP A 166 8.84 4.23 18.61
CA ASP A 166 10.30 4.16 18.77
C ASP A 166 11.03 5.35 18.12
N TYR A 167 10.56 5.80 16.95
CA TYR A 167 11.24 6.80 16.13
C TYR A 167 10.58 8.19 16.13
N GLY A 168 9.37 8.31 16.68
CA GLY A 168 8.69 9.58 16.86
C GLY A 168 9.49 10.63 17.66
N PRO A 169 10.16 10.25 18.77
CA PRO A 169 11.02 11.18 19.53
C PRO A 169 12.18 11.77 18.71
N ARG A 170 12.53 11.15 17.59
CA ARG A 170 13.57 11.59 16.66
C ARG A 170 13.01 12.23 15.38
N GLY A 171 11.71 12.54 15.36
CA GLY A 171 11.06 13.28 14.29
C GLY A 171 10.52 12.43 13.14
N VAL A 172 10.70 11.10 13.15
CA VAL A 172 10.13 10.22 12.10
C VAL A 172 8.68 9.88 12.40
N ARG A 173 7.77 10.19 11.47
CA ARG A 173 6.37 9.80 11.57
C ARG A 173 6.10 8.53 10.77
N VAL A 174 5.27 7.65 11.32
CA VAL A 174 4.90 6.38 10.68
C VAL A 174 3.40 6.19 10.79
N ASN A 175 2.73 6.00 9.66
CA ASN A 175 1.29 5.80 9.58
C ASN A 175 0.95 4.66 8.63
N ALA A 176 -0.23 4.09 8.77
CA ALA A 176 -0.78 3.09 7.87
C ALA A 176 -1.99 3.63 7.11
N VAL A 177 -2.08 3.31 5.82
CA VAL A 177 -3.28 3.51 5.00
C VAL A 177 -3.95 2.17 4.81
N CYS A 178 -5.26 2.11 5.02
CA CYS A 178 -6.08 0.91 4.83
C CYS A 178 -7.11 1.15 3.73
N PRO A 179 -6.79 0.88 2.46
CA PRO A 179 -7.75 0.97 1.37
C PRO A 179 -8.80 -0.14 1.42
N GLY A 180 -9.97 0.13 0.84
CA GLY A 180 -10.90 -0.89 0.39
C GLY A 180 -10.51 -1.44 -0.98
N TRP A 181 -11.48 -1.76 -1.82
CA TRP A 181 -11.22 -2.11 -3.21
C TRP A 181 -10.61 -0.93 -3.96
N VAL A 182 -9.52 -1.19 -4.67
CA VAL A 182 -8.80 -0.21 -5.49
C VAL A 182 -8.58 -0.81 -6.87
N ARG A 183 -8.91 -0.09 -7.94
CA ARG A 183 -8.64 -0.54 -9.30
C ARG A 183 -7.14 -0.62 -9.55
N THR A 184 -6.64 -1.85 -9.60
CA THR A 184 -5.24 -2.20 -9.81
C THR A 184 -5.17 -3.54 -10.55
N PRO A 185 -4.06 -3.87 -11.21
CA PRO A 185 -3.92 -5.19 -11.85
C PRO A 185 -4.16 -6.36 -10.88
N MET A 186 -3.72 -6.24 -9.63
CA MET A 186 -3.96 -7.27 -8.60
C MET A 186 -5.46 -7.45 -8.32
N ALA A 187 -6.19 -6.35 -8.13
CA ALA A 187 -7.62 -6.41 -7.85
C ALA A 187 -8.41 -6.89 -9.07
N ASP A 188 -7.96 -6.55 -10.29
CA ASP A 188 -8.58 -7.07 -11.52
C ASP A 188 -8.46 -8.59 -11.61
N GLU A 189 -7.31 -9.16 -11.22
CA GLU A 189 -7.13 -10.61 -11.11
C GLU A 189 -8.06 -11.23 -10.06
N GLU A 190 -8.27 -10.55 -8.93
CA GLU A 190 -9.17 -11.00 -7.86
C GLU A 190 -10.67 -10.96 -8.26
N MET A 191 -11.04 -10.17 -9.27
CA MET A 191 -12.40 -10.15 -9.83
C MET A 191 -12.67 -11.35 -10.76
N GLN A 192 -11.63 -12.02 -11.29
CA GLN A 192 -11.80 -13.08 -12.29
C GLN A 192 -12.73 -14.22 -11.82
N PRO A 193 -12.66 -14.75 -10.59
CA PRO A 193 -13.60 -15.78 -10.12
C PRO A 193 -15.06 -15.34 -10.16
N LEU A 194 -15.34 -14.06 -9.86
CA LEU A 194 -16.72 -13.53 -9.94
C LEU A 194 -17.17 -13.40 -11.39
N MET A 195 -16.30 -12.90 -12.27
CA MET A 195 -16.58 -12.80 -13.70
C MET A 195 -16.91 -14.17 -14.29
N ASP A 196 -16.12 -15.19 -13.97
CA ASP A 196 -16.31 -16.56 -14.46
C ASP A 196 -17.60 -17.19 -13.91
N PHE A 197 -17.86 -17.02 -12.62
CA PHE A 197 -19.05 -17.61 -11.97
C PHE A 197 -20.37 -16.98 -12.45
N HIS A 198 -20.39 -15.66 -12.64
CA HIS A 198 -21.61 -14.93 -13.03
C HIS A 198 -21.72 -14.66 -14.53
N GLY A 199 -20.68 -14.94 -15.33
CA GLY A 199 -20.65 -14.60 -16.75
C GLY A 199 -20.69 -13.08 -17.00
N GLU A 200 -20.06 -12.30 -16.12
CA GLU A 200 -20.13 -10.83 -16.11
C GLU A 200 -18.82 -10.15 -16.49
N THR A 201 -18.90 -8.86 -16.80
CA THR A 201 -17.71 -8.05 -17.11
C THR A 201 -16.95 -7.66 -15.84
N LEU A 202 -15.68 -7.24 -16.00
CA LEU A 202 -14.88 -6.70 -14.91
C LEU A 202 -15.58 -5.53 -14.19
N GLN A 203 -16.27 -4.65 -14.93
CA GLN A 203 -17.00 -3.53 -14.34
C GLN A 203 -18.14 -4.04 -13.44
N HIS A 204 -18.92 -5.02 -13.92
CA HIS A 204 -20.00 -5.60 -13.12
C HIS A 204 -19.50 -6.33 -11.88
N ALA A 205 -18.32 -6.99 -11.95
CA ALA A 205 -17.71 -7.60 -10.77
C ALA A 205 -17.34 -6.54 -9.71
N TYR A 206 -16.77 -5.40 -10.12
CA TYR A 206 -16.53 -4.27 -9.21
C TYR A 206 -17.84 -3.67 -8.68
N ASP A 207 -18.86 -3.49 -9.50
CA ASP A 207 -20.16 -2.99 -9.06
C ASP A 207 -20.77 -3.92 -8.00
N ARG A 208 -20.62 -5.23 -8.19
CA ARG A 208 -21.08 -6.26 -7.25
C ARG A 208 -20.38 -6.17 -5.89
N VAL A 209 -19.04 -6.14 -5.86
CA VAL A 209 -18.28 -6.07 -4.59
C VAL A 209 -18.42 -4.73 -3.90
N CYS A 210 -18.84 -3.70 -4.61
CA CYS A 210 -19.09 -2.36 -4.08
C CYS A 210 -20.56 -2.05 -3.85
N ALA A 211 -21.47 -3.01 -4.05
CA ALA A 211 -22.92 -2.79 -3.99
C ALA A 211 -23.39 -2.21 -2.64
N ASP A 212 -22.75 -2.58 -1.54
CA ASP A 212 -23.08 -2.10 -0.19
C ASP A 212 -22.04 -1.12 0.38
N VAL A 213 -21.02 -0.78 -0.41
CA VAL A 213 -20.06 0.27 -0.04
C VAL A 213 -20.75 1.63 -0.19
N PRO A 214 -20.73 2.54 0.80
CA PRO A 214 -21.43 3.83 0.74
C PRO A 214 -21.13 4.65 -0.52
N LEU A 215 -19.87 4.70 -0.98
CA LEU A 215 -19.52 5.40 -2.23
C LEU A 215 -19.78 4.59 -3.51
N ARG A 216 -20.27 3.34 -3.41
CA ARG A 216 -20.72 2.48 -4.53
C ARG A 216 -19.68 2.26 -5.63
N ARG A 217 -18.42 2.40 -5.34
CA ARG A 217 -17.33 2.20 -6.31
C ARG A 217 -16.01 1.84 -5.60
N PRO A 218 -15.07 1.18 -6.31
CA PRO A 218 -13.70 1.09 -5.85
C PRO A 218 -13.02 2.46 -5.92
N ALA A 219 -11.95 2.63 -5.15
CA ALA A 219 -11.06 3.77 -5.32
C ALA A 219 -10.21 3.62 -6.60
N SER A 220 -9.71 4.73 -7.13
CA SER A 220 -8.58 4.68 -8.06
C SER A 220 -7.26 4.62 -7.30
N ALA A 221 -6.19 4.14 -7.97
CA ALA A 221 -4.85 4.13 -7.38
C ALA A 221 -4.37 5.55 -7.04
N GLU A 222 -4.76 6.55 -7.84
CA GLU A 222 -4.44 7.96 -7.65
C GLU A 222 -5.12 8.56 -6.41
N GLU A 223 -6.34 8.13 -6.07
CA GLU A 223 -7.01 8.55 -4.83
C GLU A 223 -6.22 8.08 -3.62
N ILE A 224 -5.76 6.83 -3.61
CA ILE A 224 -4.93 6.29 -2.52
C ILE A 224 -3.54 6.95 -2.48
N ALA A 225 -2.94 7.24 -3.64
CA ALA A 225 -1.67 7.97 -3.71
C ALA A 225 -1.77 9.36 -3.07
N ARG A 226 -2.88 10.09 -3.26
CA ARG A 226 -3.12 11.38 -2.59
C ARG A 226 -3.23 11.24 -1.07
N VAL A 227 -3.83 10.17 -0.57
CA VAL A 227 -3.88 9.88 0.87
C VAL A 227 -2.47 9.61 1.42
N CYS A 228 -1.65 8.82 0.73
CA CYS A 228 -0.25 8.58 1.10
C CYS A 228 0.55 9.89 1.12
N ARG A 229 0.38 10.73 0.11
CA ARG A 229 1.04 12.03 0.02
C ARG A 229 0.65 12.95 1.20
N PHE A 230 -0.63 13.01 1.54
CA PHE A 230 -1.10 13.77 2.71
C PHE A 230 -0.40 13.31 3.99
N LEU A 231 -0.41 12.03 4.29
CA LEU A 231 0.25 11.48 5.50
C LEU A 231 1.76 11.73 5.53
N ALA A 232 2.41 11.76 4.38
CA ALA A 232 3.85 12.03 4.25
C ALA A 232 4.18 13.52 4.05
N SER A 233 3.22 14.42 4.20
CA SER A 233 3.40 15.87 4.10
C SER A 233 3.47 16.56 5.47
N SER A 234 3.82 17.84 5.48
CA SER A 234 3.77 18.70 6.67
C SER A 234 2.34 18.96 7.17
N GLU A 235 1.33 18.80 6.31
CA GLU A 235 -0.09 18.93 6.69
C GLU A 235 -0.50 17.87 7.73
N ALA A 236 0.18 16.71 7.74
CA ALA A 236 -0.02 15.64 8.71
C ALA A 236 1.01 15.66 9.86
N SER A 237 1.59 16.80 10.18
CA SER A 237 2.72 16.95 11.13
C SER A 237 2.45 16.41 12.53
N ILE A 238 1.20 16.37 12.99
CA ILE A 238 0.81 15.83 14.30
C ILE A 238 0.32 14.37 14.23
N ILE A 239 0.30 13.77 13.02
CA ILE A 239 -0.25 12.43 12.80
C ILE A 239 0.89 11.42 12.74
N THR A 240 0.99 10.52 13.73
CA THR A 240 1.88 9.37 13.76
C THR A 240 1.24 8.19 14.50
N GLY A 241 1.52 6.96 14.08
CA GLY A 241 0.90 5.75 14.61
C GLY A 241 -0.58 5.58 14.23
N ALA A 242 -1.09 6.43 13.34
CA ALA A 242 -2.47 6.39 12.91
C ALA A 242 -2.72 5.31 11.85
N THR A 243 -3.96 4.82 11.84
CA THR A 243 -4.51 3.98 10.78
C THR A 243 -5.57 4.81 10.05
N LEU A 244 -5.27 5.20 8.81
CA LEU A 244 -6.20 5.97 7.99
C LEU A 244 -6.93 5.03 7.04
N VAL A 245 -8.23 4.89 7.23
CA VAL A 245 -9.10 4.06 6.41
C VAL A 245 -9.56 4.85 5.19
N ALA A 246 -9.35 4.30 4.00
CA ALA A 246 -9.68 4.92 2.71
C ALA A 246 -10.41 3.90 1.82
N ASP A 247 -11.63 3.53 2.22
CA ASP A 247 -12.36 2.36 1.72
C ASP A 247 -13.76 2.67 1.15
N GLY A 248 -14.05 3.94 0.93
CA GLY A 248 -15.37 4.37 0.45
C GLY A 248 -16.50 4.17 1.48
N GLY A 249 -16.14 3.89 2.74
CA GLY A 249 -17.06 3.63 3.83
C GLY A 249 -17.39 2.15 4.05
N SER A 250 -16.71 1.23 3.37
CA SER A 250 -16.98 -0.20 3.48
C SER A 250 -16.94 -0.71 4.94
N SER A 251 -15.98 -0.25 5.73
CA SER A 251 -15.78 -0.72 7.11
C SER A 251 -16.77 -0.15 8.14
N ILE A 252 -17.62 0.81 7.77
CA ILE A 252 -18.63 1.38 8.69
C ILE A 252 -20.02 0.77 8.49
N VAL A 253 -20.18 -0.14 7.53
CA VAL A 253 -21.47 -0.79 7.24
C VAL A 253 -21.77 -1.86 8.27
N ASP A 254 -22.91 -1.73 8.93
CA ASP A 254 -23.44 -2.77 9.80
C ASP A 254 -24.09 -3.89 8.96
N VAL A 255 -23.34 -4.97 8.77
CA VAL A 255 -23.74 -6.10 7.90
C VAL A 255 -25.13 -6.66 8.21
N PRO A 256 -25.54 -6.88 9.50
CA PRO A 256 -26.89 -7.34 9.81
C PRO A 256 -28.01 -6.44 9.29
N THR A 257 -27.79 -5.13 9.23
CA THR A 257 -28.81 -4.16 8.79
C THR A 257 -28.94 -4.04 7.27
N LEU A 258 -28.05 -4.64 6.47
CA LEU A 258 -28.19 -4.72 5.01
C LEU A 258 -29.51 -5.35 4.57
N ALA A 259 -30.08 -6.26 5.39
CA ALA A 259 -31.38 -6.83 5.12
C ALA A 259 -32.51 -5.78 5.00
N TYR A 260 -32.41 -4.66 5.70
CA TYR A 260 -33.37 -3.56 5.62
C TYR A 260 -33.16 -2.69 4.38
N ALA A 261 -31.94 -2.49 3.94
CA ALA A 261 -31.62 -1.71 2.75
C ALA A 261 -32.18 -2.35 1.45
N HIS A 262 -32.41 -3.67 1.45
CA HIS A 262 -32.96 -4.40 0.31
C HIS A 262 -34.48 -4.47 0.30
N LEU A 263 -35.18 -3.93 1.30
CA LEU A 263 -36.65 -3.89 1.32
C LEU A 263 -37.22 -2.86 0.33
N GLU A 264 -36.50 -1.79 0.09
CA GLU A 264 -36.93 -0.68 -0.81
C GLU A 264 -36.80 -1.02 -2.31
N GLN A 265 -36.13 -2.12 -2.66
CA GLN A 265 -35.93 -2.52 -4.08
C GLN A 265 -37.03 -3.42 -4.65
N ARG A 266 -38.09 -3.70 -3.88
CA ARG A 266 -39.19 -4.62 -4.31
C ARG A 266 -40.39 -3.90 -4.92
N ASP A 267 -40.44 -2.58 -4.91
CA ASP A 267 -41.62 -1.82 -5.35
C ASP A 267 -41.37 -1.03 -6.66
N GLU A 268 -40.33 -1.33 -7.43
CA GLU A 268 -40.07 -0.85 -8.79
C GLU A 268 -40.04 -2.07 -9.76
#